data_14fc4c835529dbd6076176a9c7388097
#
_entry.id   14fc4c835529dbd6076176a9c7388097
#
_cell.length_a   1.000
_cell.length_b   1.000
_cell.length_c   1.000
_cell.angle_alpha   90.00
_cell.angle_beta   90.00
_cell.angle_gamma   90.00
#
_symmetry.space_group_name_H-M   'P 1'
#
loop_
_entity.id
_entity.type
_entity.pdbx_description
1 polymer ?
#
loop_
_entity_poly.entity_id
_entity_poly.type
_entity_poly.pdbx_seq_one_letter_code
_entity_poly.pdbx_strand_id
1 'polypeptide(L)'
;VGGGIIVDGKIIDGSRGYGGEIGHMTVDPFDDRVCNCGKTGCLELYASATGIVYETKKALKDFKEATSLRDLDEVTAKDIFDAAKEGDTFAKERVDELGQKLALAAGNIALMVDPEVFVIGGGVSRAGQILLDGQCTF
;
A
#
# COMPACT_ATOMS: atom_id res chain seq x y z
N VAL A 1 -1.97 -1.34 8.19
CA VAL A 1 -1.13 -2.35 7.52
C VAL A 1 -0.34 -3.10 8.59
N GLY A 2 -0.55 -4.40 8.67
CA GLY A 2 0.22 -5.28 9.56
C GLY A 2 1.10 -6.24 8.76
N GLY A 3 1.97 -6.95 9.45
CA GLY A 3 2.80 -7.98 8.86
C GLY A 3 3.22 -9.04 9.86
N GLY A 4 3.85 -10.08 9.38
CA GLY A 4 4.46 -11.14 10.17
C GLY A 4 5.58 -11.80 9.39
N ILE A 5 6.59 -12.22 10.09
CA ILE A 5 7.75 -12.92 9.52
C ILE A 5 7.76 -14.32 10.13
N ILE A 6 7.80 -15.34 9.27
CA ILE A 6 7.85 -16.75 9.69
C ILE A 6 9.18 -17.33 9.21
N VAL A 7 9.95 -17.89 10.14
CA VAL A 7 11.21 -18.59 9.86
C VAL A 7 11.15 -19.96 10.55
N ASP A 8 11.42 -21.03 9.80
CA ASP A 8 11.34 -22.40 10.30
C ASP A 8 10.02 -22.73 11.02
N GLY A 9 8.91 -22.25 10.46
CA GLY A 9 7.56 -22.48 11.02
C GLY A 9 7.25 -21.68 12.29
N LYS A 10 8.09 -20.73 12.68
CA LYS A 10 7.90 -19.90 13.88
C LYS A 10 7.76 -18.44 13.51
N ILE A 11 6.86 -17.75 14.20
CA ILE A 11 6.69 -16.31 14.09
C ILE A 11 7.87 -15.59 14.77
N ILE A 12 8.42 -14.60 14.10
CA ILE A 12 9.45 -13.71 14.66
C ILE A 12 8.76 -12.53 15.34
N ASP A 13 8.58 -12.62 16.64
CA ASP A 13 7.97 -11.55 17.43
C ASP A 13 8.96 -10.42 17.78
N GLY A 14 10.25 -10.73 17.79
CA GLY A 14 11.29 -9.82 18.29
C GLY A 14 11.31 -9.73 19.83
N SER A 15 12.26 -8.98 20.35
CA SER A 15 12.49 -8.88 21.81
C SER A 15 11.37 -8.14 22.57
N ARG A 16 10.53 -7.38 21.88
CA ARG A 16 9.46 -6.55 22.46
C ARG A 16 8.12 -6.71 21.74
N GLY A 17 7.97 -7.71 20.87
CA GLY A 17 6.76 -7.95 20.12
C GLY A 17 6.55 -7.02 18.91
N TYR A 18 7.58 -6.31 18.46
CA TYR A 18 7.49 -5.44 17.27
C TYR A 18 7.99 -6.10 15.98
N GLY A 19 8.34 -7.38 16.04
CA GLY A 19 8.73 -8.14 14.85
C GLY A 19 7.59 -8.17 13.83
N GLY A 20 7.86 -7.78 12.60
CA GLY A 20 6.84 -7.78 11.55
C GLY A 20 5.93 -6.55 11.47
N GLU A 21 6.14 -5.51 12.27
CA GLU A 21 5.41 -4.23 12.19
C GLU A 21 5.77 -3.44 10.92
N ILE A 22 5.65 -4.08 9.76
CA ILE A 22 6.05 -3.54 8.44
C ILE A 22 5.25 -2.32 8.01
N GLY A 23 4.01 -2.17 8.49
CA GLY A 23 3.18 -0.99 8.23
C GLY A 23 3.82 0.31 8.70
N HIS A 24 4.74 0.23 9.67
CA HIS A 24 5.47 1.38 10.20
C HIS A 24 6.88 1.53 9.60
N MET A 25 7.21 0.78 8.54
CA MET A 25 8.42 1.01 7.75
C MET A 25 8.29 2.35 7.00
N THR A 26 9.33 3.18 7.05
CA THR A 26 9.36 4.43 6.30
C THR A 26 9.60 4.13 4.81
N VAL A 27 8.63 4.50 3.98
CA VAL A 27 8.68 4.36 2.51
C VAL A 27 8.71 5.71 1.79
N ASP A 28 8.55 6.79 2.56
CA ASP A 28 8.68 8.15 2.06
C ASP A 28 9.24 9.06 3.17
N PRO A 29 10.56 9.30 3.19
CA PRO A 29 11.18 10.10 4.25
C PRO A 29 10.85 11.60 4.17
N PHE A 30 10.24 12.05 3.06
CA PHE A 30 9.90 13.46 2.83
C PHE A 30 8.41 13.77 3.09
N ASP A 31 7.60 12.76 3.39
CA ASP A 31 6.20 12.97 3.78
C ASP A 31 6.15 13.58 5.19
N ASP A 32 5.37 14.65 5.33
CA ASP A 32 5.16 15.36 6.60
C ASP A 32 3.95 14.83 7.40
N ARG A 33 3.17 13.92 6.82
CA ARG A 33 2.03 13.30 7.50
C ARG A 33 2.50 12.43 8.67
N VAL A 34 1.91 12.69 9.82
CA VAL A 34 2.19 11.91 11.02
C VAL A 34 1.34 10.63 11.04
N CYS A 35 2.01 9.48 11.10
CA CYS A 35 1.38 8.19 11.35
C CYS A 35 0.96 8.08 12.84
N ASN A 36 -0.02 7.22 13.13
CA ASN A 36 -0.46 6.93 14.49
C ASN A 36 0.66 6.40 15.41
N CYS A 37 1.75 5.89 14.84
CA CYS A 37 2.96 5.50 15.60
C CYS A 37 3.87 6.68 15.95
N GLY A 38 3.53 7.92 15.55
CA GLY A 38 4.30 9.15 15.81
C GLY A 38 5.39 9.45 14.80
N LYS A 39 5.69 8.56 13.83
CA LYS A 39 6.64 8.81 12.74
C LYS A 39 5.94 9.36 11.51
N THR A 40 6.73 9.83 10.54
CA THR A 40 6.26 10.26 9.22
C THR A 40 6.63 9.24 8.15
N GLY A 41 5.95 9.27 7.01
CA GLY A 41 6.27 8.47 5.82
C GLY A 41 6.11 6.96 5.96
N CYS A 42 5.32 6.48 6.92
CA CYS A 42 5.06 5.06 7.12
C CYS A 42 4.29 4.45 5.95
N LEU A 43 4.57 3.19 5.62
CA LEU A 43 3.86 2.41 4.59
C LEU A 43 2.34 2.44 4.78
N GLU A 44 1.87 2.41 6.03
CA GLU A 44 0.44 2.46 6.36
C GLU A 44 -0.26 3.72 5.83
N LEU A 45 0.43 4.85 5.75
CA LEU A 45 -0.13 6.10 5.22
C LEU A 45 -0.47 6.01 3.73
N TYR A 46 0.09 5.04 3.02
CA TYR A 46 -0.10 4.82 1.57
C TYR A 46 -0.87 3.53 1.28
N ALA A 47 -0.44 2.42 1.86
CA ALA A 47 -0.89 1.08 1.50
C ALA A 47 -2.11 0.58 2.31
N SER A 48 -2.65 1.37 3.23
CA SER A 48 -3.93 1.07 3.88
C SER A 48 -5.12 1.52 3.01
N ALA A 49 -6.31 1.00 3.31
CA ALA A 49 -7.53 1.43 2.65
C ALA A 49 -7.78 2.94 2.81
N THR A 50 -7.50 3.50 3.99
CA THR A 50 -7.58 4.94 4.23
C THR A 50 -6.47 5.70 3.53
N GLY A 51 -5.29 5.11 3.43
CA GLY A 51 -4.13 5.69 2.74
C GLY A 51 -4.38 5.91 1.25
N ILE A 52 -4.81 4.88 0.52
CA ILE A 52 -5.09 5.01 -0.91
C ILE A 52 -6.23 6.01 -1.16
N VAL A 53 -7.24 6.04 -0.31
CA VAL A 53 -8.34 7.03 -0.43
C VAL A 53 -7.81 8.45 -0.22
N TYR A 54 -6.95 8.66 0.76
CA TYR A 54 -6.34 9.96 1.01
C TYR A 54 -5.52 10.44 -0.19
N GLU A 55 -4.62 9.59 -0.71
CA GLU A 55 -3.79 9.91 -1.87
C GLU A 55 -4.64 10.20 -3.11
N THR A 56 -5.68 9.40 -3.33
CA THR A 56 -6.63 9.59 -4.42
C THR A 56 -7.35 10.93 -4.32
N LYS A 57 -7.89 11.26 -3.16
CA LYS A 57 -8.58 12.55 -2.94
C LYS A 57 -7.64 13.75 -3.08
N LYS A 58 -6.38 13.60 -2.65
CA LYS A 58 -5.35 14.62 -2.80
C LYS A 58 -5.05 14.86 -4.29
N ALA A 59 -4.76 13.81 -5.03
CA ALA A 59 -4.43 13.89 -6.45
C ALA A 59 -5.60 14.38 -7.31
N LEU A 60 -6.84 14.02 -6.94
CA LEU A 60 -8.06 14.39 -7.68
C LEU A 60 -8.28 15.91 -7.74
N LYS A 61 -7.75 16.67 -6.77
CA LYS A 61 -7.85 18.14 -6.75
C LYS A 61 -7.19 18.80 -7.94
N ASP A 62 -6.05 18.26 -8.36
CA ASP A 62 -5.23 18.82 -9.43
C ASP A 62 -5.46 18.11 -10.78
N PHE A 63 -6.07 16.93 -10.76
CA PHE A 63 -6.38 16.16 -11.95
C PHE A 63 -7.53 16.82 -12.72
N LYS A 64 -7.34 17.11 -14.02
CA LYS A 64 -8.31 17.83 -14.86
C LYS A 64 -9.09 16.96 -15.83
N GLU A 65 -8.56 15.77 -16.10
CA GLU A 65 -9.17 14.85 -17.06
C GLU A 65 -10.36 14.10 -16.45
N ALA A 66 -11.09 13.36 -17.29
CA ALA A 66 -12.24 12.59 -16.85
C ALA A 66 -11.80 11.37 -16.02
N THR A 67 -12.51 11.12 -14.95
CA THR A 67 -12.40 9.91 -14.14
C THR A 67 -13.74 9.61 -13.50
N SER A 68 -14.09 8.34 -13.44
CA SER A 68 -15.33 7.86 -12.79
C SER A 68 -15.39 8.16 -11.29
N LEU A 69 -14.23 8.39 -10.67
CA LEU A 69 -14.15 8.69 -9.23
C LEU A 69 -14.59 10.11 -8.87
N ARG A 70 -14.68 11.02 -9.85
CA ARG A 70 -15.06 12.42 -9.61
C ARG A 70 -16.52 12.60 -9.25
N ASP A 71 -17.39 11.75 -9.79
CA ASP A 71 -18.83 11.86 -9.65
C ASP A 71 -19.38 11.15 -8.41
N LEU A 72 -18.48 10.56 -7.60
CA LEU A 72 -18.85 9.90 -6.36
C LEU A 72 -18.93 10.91 -5.21
N ASP A 73 -20.00 10.86 -4.44
CA ASP A 73 -20.16 11.65 -3.21
C ASP A 73 -19.05 11.32 -2.20
N GLU A 74 -18.71 10.04 -2.09
CA GLU A 74 -17.62 9.55 -1.25
C GLU A 74 -16.84 8.46 -1.98
N VAL A 75 -15.53 8.68 -2.13
CA VAL A 75 -14.61 7.70 -2.74
C VAL A 75 -14.13 6.73 -1.67
N THR A 76 -14.29 5.44 -1.92
CA THR A 76 -13.76 4.35 -1.09
C THR A 76 -12.60 3.63 -1.78
N ALA A 77 -11.82 2.85 -1.02
CA ALA A 77 -10.75 2.03 -1.60
C ALA A 77 -11.30 1.03 -2.63
N LYS A 78 -12.51 0.49 -2.39
CA LYS A 78 -13.18 -0.42 -3.33
C LYS A 78 -13.44 0.27 -4.66
N ASP A 79 -13.99 1.49 -4.65
CA ASP A 79 -14.27 2.24 -5.87
C ASP A 79 -13.01 2.50 -6.69
N ILE A 80 -11.90 2.82 -6.04
CA ILE A 80 -10.61 3.04 -6.69
C ILE A 80 -10.14 1.77 -7.42
N PHE A 81 -10.17 0.61 -6.75
CA PHE A 81 -9.76 -0.65 -7.36
C PHE A 81 -10.71 -1.10 -8.47
N ASP A 82 -12.01 -0.91 -8.31
CA ASP A 82 -13.00 -1.28 -9.32
C ASP A 82 -12.85 -0.37 -10.56
N ALA A 83 -12.73 0.93 -10.40
CA ALA A 83 -12.45 1.87 -11.48
C ALA A 83 -11.15 1.53 -12.23
N ALA A 84 -10.09 1.17 -11.51
CA ALA A 84 -8.83 0.77 -12.13
C ALA A 84 -8.98 -0.51 -12.97
N LYS A 85 -9.75 -1.50 -12.49
CA LYS A 85 -10.07 -2.74 -13.25
C LYS A 85 -10.91 -2.45 -14.49
N GLU A 86 -11.78 -1.45 -14.43
CA GLU A 86 -12.62 -1.01 -15.55
C GLU A 86 -11.87 -0.15 -16.58
N GLY A 87 -10.62 0.20 -16.29
CA GLY A 87 -9.74 0.88 -17.23
C GLY A 87 -9.58 2.38 -16.99
N ASP A 88 -10.11 2.93 -15.90
CA ASP A 88 -9.91 4.32 -15.50
C ASP A 88 -8.42 4.60 -15.28
N THR A 89 -7.85 5.47 -16.10
CA THR A 89 -6.41 5.77 -16.10
C THR A 89 -5.96 6.39 -14.79
N PHE A 90 -6.76 7.34 -14.25
CA PHE A 90 -6.43 7.98 -12.98
C PHE A 90 -6.42 6.97 -11.83
N ALA A 91 -7.43 6.10 -11.77
CA ALA A 91 -7.51 5.06 -10.74
C ALA A 91 -6.34 4.06 -10.86
N LYS A 92 -5.93 3.69 -12.08
CA LYS A 92 -4.75 2.84 -12.31
C LYS A 92 -3.48 3.47 -11.75
N GLU A 93 -3.24 4.75 -12.04
CA GLU A 93 -2.08 5.47 -11.49
C GLU A 93 -2.04 5.43 -9.95
N ARG A 94 -3.20 5.57 -9.28
CA ARG A 94 -3.29 5.48 -7.81
C ARG A 94 -2.96 4.09 -7.29
N VAL A 95 -3.44 3.04 -7.99
CA VAL A 95 -3.11 1.65 -7.65
C VAL A 95 -1.63 1.36 -7.89
N ASP A 96 -1.05 1.88 -8.98
CA ASP A 96 0.37 1.72 -9.30
C ASP A 96 1.27 2.40 -8.24
N GLU A 97 0.92 3.59 -7.79
CA GLU A 97 1.65 4.27 -6.70
C GLU A 97 1.62 3.48 -5.40
N LEU A 98 0.45 2.93 -5.05
CA LEU A 98 0.35 2.03 -3.90
C LEU A 98 1.23 0.79 -4.09
N GLY A 99 1.22 0.18 -5.28
CA GLY A 99 2.06 -0.95 -5.64
C GLY A 99 3.55 -0.65 -5.49
N GLN A 100 3.99 0.53 -5.94
CA GLN A 100 5.39 0.97 -5.80
C GLN A 100 5.82 1.10 -4.32
N LYS A 101 4.96 1.63 -3.45
CA LYS A 101 5.26 1.71 -2.01
C LYS A 101 5.32 0.32 -1.36
N LEU A 102 4.45 -0.60 -1.78
CA LEU A 102 4.51 -2.00 -1.34
C LEU A 102 5.78 -2.70 -1.85
N ALA A 103 6.14 -2.50 -3.11
CA ALA A 103 7.35 -3.07 -3.71
C ALA A 103 8.62 -2.58 -2.99
N LEU A 104 8.70 -1.28 -2.67
CA LEU A 104 9.81 -0.73 -1.90
C LEU A 104 9.93 -1.39 -0.53
N ALA A 105 8.82 -1.55 0.18
CA ALA A 105 8.82 -2.22 1.48
C ALA A 105 9.22 -3.70 1.37
N ALA A 106 8.66 -4.42 0.39
CA ALA A 106 8.96 -5.83 0.15
C ALA A 106 10.43 -6.03 -0.27
N GLY A 107 10.98 -5.16 -1.12
CA GLY A 107 12.39 -5.19 -1.51
C GLY A 107 13.33 -5.01 -0.30
N ASN A 108 13.02 -4.09 0.60
CA ASN A 108 13.79 -3.92 1.83
C ASN A 108 13.72 -5.17 2.73
N ILE A 109 12.54 -5.79 2.84
CA ILE A 109 12.37 -7.04 3.60
C ILE A 109 13.14 -8.18 2.93
N ALA A 110 13.10 -8.29 1.61
CA ALA A 110 13.82 -9.32 0.86
C ALA A 110 15.33 -9.28 1.16
N LEU A 111 15.92 -8.09 1.18
CA LEU A 111 17.33 -7.90 1.49
C LEU A 111 17.71 -8.22 2.95
N MET A 112 16.75 -8.16 3.86
CA MET A 112 16.99 -8.39 5.31
C MET A 112 16.72 -9.82 5.73
N VAL A 113 15.71 -10.46 5.14
CA VAL A 113 15.16 -11.75 5.62
C VAL A 113 15.30 -12.85 4.59
N ASP A 114 15.48 -12.52 3.30
CA ASP A 114 15.55 -13.45 2.17
C ASP A 114 14.39 -14.49 2.20
N PRO A 115 13.12 -14.04 2.15
CA PRO A 115 11.98 -14.94 2.28
C PRO A 115 11.76 -15.73 0.98
N GLU A 116 11.34 -17.00 1.11
CA GLU A 116 10.94 -17.82 -0.04
C GLU A 116 9.66 -17.29 -0.71
N VAL A 117 8.77 -16.62 0.05
CA VAL A 117 7.48 -16.14 -0.45
C VAL A 117 6.98 -14.95 0.35
N PHE A 118 6.35 -14.00 -0.36
CA PHE A 118 5.53 -12.95 0.22
C PHE A 118 4.05 -13.31 0.07
N VAL A 119 3.31 -13.23 1.15
CA VAL A 119 1.85 -13.43 1.15
C VAL A 119 1.17 -12.11 1.45
N ILE A 120 0.41 -11.59 0.49
CA ILE A 120 -0.36 -10.35 0.65
C ILE A 120 -1.80 -10.73 0.97
N GLY A 121 -2.28 -10.29 2.14
CA GLY A 121 -3.63 -10.57 2.64
C GLY A 121 -4.39 -9.33 3.07
N GLY A 122 -5.59 -9.52 3.61
CA GLY A 122 -6.45 -8.44 4.09
C GLY A 122 -7.33 -7.79 3.03
N GLY A 123 -7.96 -6.66 3.36
CA GLY A 123 -8.94 -6.00 2.50
C GLY A 123 -8.39 -5.54 1.15
N VAL A 124 -7.19 -5.00 1.14
CA VAL A 124 -6.51 -4.49 -0.07
C VAL A 124 -6.14 -5.62 -1.04
N SER A 125 -5.85 -6.83 -0.55
CA SER A 125 -5.53 -7.98 -1.41
C SER A 125 -6.69 -8.42 -2.31
N ARG A 126 -7.93 -8.02 -2.00
CA ARG A 126 -9.10 -8.26 -2.85
C ARG A 126 -9.04 -7.51 -4.19
N ALA A 127 -8.14 -6.54 -4.31
CA ALA A 127 -7.81 -5.93 -5.60
C ALA A 127 -7.32 -6.98 -6.61
N GLY A 128 -6.69 -8.06 -6.14
CA GLY A 128 -6.22 -9.16 -6.97
C GLY A 128 -4.97 -8.80 -7.77
N GLN A 129 -4.88 -9.34 -9.00
CA GLN A 129 -3.70 -9.23 -9.84
C GLN A 129 -3.27 -7.78 -10.12
N ILE A 130 -4.21 -6.84 -10.23
CA ILE A 130 -3.92 -5.43 -10.52
C ILE A 130 -2.97 -4.80 -9.48
N LEU A 131 -3.00 -5.30 -8.24
CA LEU A 131 -2.08 -4.85 -7.19
C LEU A 131 -0.64 -5.34 -7.43
N LEU A 132 -0.49 -6.49 -8.10
CA LEU A 132 0.81 -7.12 -8.37
C LEU A 132 1.39 -6.69 -9.72
N ASP A 133 0.54 -6.30 -10.68
CA ASP A 133 0.95 -5.87 -12.02
C ASP A 133 1.66 -4.51 -12.01
N GLY A 134 1.46 -3.71 -10.96
CA GLY A 134 2.12 -2.43 -10.73
C GLY A 134 3.58 -2.59 -10.32
N GLN A 135 4.44 -3.11 -11.23
CA GLN A 135 5.91 -3.09 -11.14
C GLN A 135 6.56 -3.78 -9.92
N CYS A 136 6.00 -4.85 -9.41
CA CYS A 136 6.75 -5.76 -8.55
C CYS A 136 7.65 -6.67 -9.39
N THR A 137 8.73 -6.12 -9.96
CA THR A 137 9.89 -6.92 -10.41
C THR A 137 10.88 -6.98 -9.27
N PHE A 138 10.91 -8.10 -8.56
CA PHE A 138 11.99 -8.49 -7.68
C PHE A 138 13.05 -9.24 -8.46
#